data_2649af6ef54dba0b388f3044f812d9c3
#
_entry.id   2649af6ef54dba0b388f3044f812d9c3
#
_cell.length_a   1.000
_cell.length_b   1.000
_cell.length_c   1.000
_cell.angle_alpha   90.00
_cell.angle_beta   90.00
_cell.angle_gamma   90.00
#
_symmetry.space_group_name_H-M   'P 1'
#
loop_
_entity.id
_entity.type
_entity.pdbx_description
1 polymer ?
#
loop_
_entity_poly.entity_id
_entity_poly.type
_entity_poly.pdbx_seq_one_letter_code
_entity_poly.pdbx_strand_id
1 'polypeptide(L)'
;MKRRGLLILLPLLFLVPGCQSVGSKQWQAAHLSKVDKQIQREVTSVVRELLSASSVLLDANDLTRSSLLIVERAPYQDDKGVKIYSNGFENPQVFRLEVQEGQCRLVQLKSGQSRPLAQANCVQGD
;
A
#
# COMPACT_ATOMS: atom_id res chain seq x y z
N MET A 1 -54.60 -44.72 -34.93
CA MET A 1 -53.20 -44.41 -35.10
C MET A 1 -52.73 -43.60 -33.90
N LYS A 2 -51.89 -44.20 -33.12
CA LYS A 2 -51.36 -43.51 -31.92
C LYS A 2 -50.16 -42.75 -32.31
N ARG A 3 -50.25 -41.42 -32.24
CA ARG A 3 -49.08 -40.59 -32.33
C ARG A 3 -48.38 -40.58 -30.97
N ARG A 4 -47.26 -41.24 -30.91
CA ARG A 4 -46.40 -41.17 -29.75
C ARG A 4 -45.66 -39.84 -29.84
N GLY A 5 -46.07 -38.90 -29.02
CA GLY A 5 -45.30 -37.67 -28.85
C GLY A 5 -43.98 -37.97 -28.19
N LEU A 6 -42.91 -37.79 -28.92
CA LEU A 6 -41.58 -37.92 -28.38
C LEU A 6 -41.32 -36.68 -27.53
N LEU A 7 -41.43 -36.83 -26.21
CA LEU A 7 -40.99 -35.82 -25.27
C LEU A 7 -39.46 -35.83 -25.25
N ILE A 8 -38.89 -34.91 -26.00
CA ILE A 8 -37.46 -34.63 -25.90
C ILE A 8 -37.29 -33.81 -24.65
N LEU A 9 -36.91 -34.48 -23.56
CA LEU A 9 -36.37 -33.79 -22.40
C LEU A 9 -35.00 -33.26 -22.78
N LEU A 10 -34.95 -31.99 -23.13
CA LEU A 10 -33.69 -31.29 -23.21
C LEU A 10 -33.17 -31.13 -21.77
N PRO A 11 -31.99 -31.67 -21.44
CA PRO A 11 -31.37 -31.32 -20.18
C PRO A 11 -30.95 -29.84 -20.26
N LEU A 12 -31.64 -29.02 -19.50
CA LEU A 12 -31.24 -27.64 -19.30
C LEU A 12 -29.93 -27.70 -18.53
N LEU A 13 -28.83 -27.62 -19.27
CA LEU A 13 -27.51 -27.49 -18.69
C LEU A 13 -27.48 -26.12 -18.04
N PHE A 14 -27.72 -26.06 -16.75
CA PHE A 14 -27.43 -24.89 -15.95
C PHE A 14 -25.89 -24.73 -15.94
N LEU A 15 -25.39 -23.95 -16.86
CA LEU A 15 -24.08 -23.35 -16.75
C LEU A 15 -24.14 -22.40 -15.56
N VAL A 16 -23.81 -22.91 -14.39
CA VAL A 16 -23.52 -22.09 -13.24
C VAL A 16 -22.23 -21.38 -13.58
N PRO A 17 -22.22 -20.05 -13.78
CA PRO A 17 -20.96 -19.34 -13.85
C PRO A 17 -20.33 -19.49 -12.49
N GLY A 18 -19.34 -20.37 -12.40
CA GLY A 18 -18.52 -20.47 -11.21
C GLY A 18 -17.98 -19.09 -10.90
N CYS A 19 -18.25 -18.58 -9.72
CA CYS A 19 -17.54 -17.44 -9.21
C CYS A 19 -16.07 -17.83 -9.17
N GLN A 20 -15.34 -17.47 -10.21
CA GLN A 20 -13.92 -17.53 -10.14
C GLN A 20 -13.53 -16.46 -9.12
N SER A 21 -13.21 -16.89 -7.92
CA SER A 21 -12.42 -16.06 -7.03
C SER A 21 -11.08 -15.85 -7.72
N VAL A 22 -11.02 -14.82 -8.52
CA VAL A 22 -9.77 -14.34 -9.07
C VAL A 22 -8.91 -14.02 -7.87
N GLY A 23 -7.79 -14.74 -7.69
CA GLY A 23 -6.85 -14.50 -6.62
C GLY A 23 -6.64 -13.02 -6.48
N SER A 24 -6.80 -12.49 -5.27
CA SER A 24 -7.06 -11.09 -5.03
C SER A 24 -6.07 -10.20 -5.74
N LYS A 25 -6.52 -9.50 -6.76
CA LYS A 25 -5.83 -8.36 -7.36
C LYS A 25 -6.01 -7.11 -6.49
N GLN A 26 -6.34 -7.30 -5.22
CA GLN A 26 -6.50 -6.20 -4.28
C GLN A 26 -5.18 -5.91 -3.59
N TRP A 27 -4.97 -4.64 -3.33
CA TRP A 27 -3.86 -4.20 -2.50
C TRP A 27 -4.08 -4.66 -1.08
N GLN A 28 -3.05 -5.26 -0.49
CA GLN A 28 -3.10 -5.79 0.86
C GLN A 28 -2.01 -5.18 1.72
N ALA A 29 -2.27 -5.05 3.00
CA ALA A 29 -1.27 -4.62 3.96
C ALA A 29 -0.03 -5.50 3.86
N ALA A 30 1.13 -4.87 3.93
CA ALA A 30 2.41 -5.54 3.74
C ALA A 30 3.46 -5.00 4.69
N HIS A 31 4.54 -5.76 4.84
CA HIS A 31 5.73 -5.30 5.52
C HIS A 31 6.96 -5.51 4.63
N LEU A 32 8.03 -4.78 4.90
CA LEU A 32 9.28 -4.95 4.18
C LEU A 32 10.03 -6.17 4.70
N SER A 33 10.60 -6.96 3.80
CA SER A 33 11.42 -8.11 4.19
C SER A 33 12.75 -7.68 4.80
N LYS A 34 13.31 -6.58 4.32
CA LYS A 34 14.54 -5.96 4.83
C LYS A 34 14.61 -4.50 4.43
N VAL A 35 15.43 -3.73 5.12
CA VAL A 35 15.71 -2.34 4.78
C VAL A 35 17.22 -2.16 4.69
N ASP A 36 17.69 -1.65 3.56
CA ASP A 36 19.03 -1.16 3.33
C ASP A 36 19.00 0.35 3.08
N LYS A 37 20.16 0.94 2.83
CA LYS A 37 20.25 2.38 2.58
C LYS A 37 19.46 2.83 1.36
N GLN A 38 19.38 2.01 0.34
CA GLN A 38 18.64 2.31 -0.89
C GLN A 38 17.14 2.35 -0.62
N ILE A 39 16.63 1.36 0.09
CA ILE A 39 15.21 1.30 0.48
C ILE A 39 14.85 2.45 1.42
N GLN A 40 15.71 2.74 2.39
CA GLN A 40 15.52 3.89 3.28
C GLN A 40 15.40 5.20 2.48
N ARG A 41 16.26 5.41 1.50
CA ARG A 41 16.20 6.60 0.63
C ARG A 41 14.94 6.64 -0.21
N GLU A 42 14.52 5.50 -0.76
CA GLU A 42 13.32 5.43 -1.58
C GLU A 42 12.07 5.74 -0.76
N VAL A 43 11.92 5.13 0.41
CA VAL A 43 10.79 5.39 1.31
C VAL A 43 10.77 6.87 1.71
N THR A 44 11.91 7.42 2.09
CA THR A 44 12.03 8.84 2.46
C THR A 44 11.65 9.75 1.29
N SER A 45 12.11 9.45 0.10
CA SER A 45 11.81 10.22 -1.11
C SER A 45 10.31 10.22 -1.43
N VAL A 46 9.68 9.05 -1.36
CA VAL A 46 8.26 8.89 -1.62
C VAL A 46 7.42 9.65 -0.60
N VAL A 47 7.78 9.55 0.68
CA VAL A 47 7.07 10.27 1.75
C VAL A 47 7.19 11.78 1.57
N ARG A 48 8.39 12.26 1.26
CA ARG A 48 8.60 13.68 0.98
C ARG A 48 7.76 14.18 -0.19
N GLU A 49 7.66 13.39 -1.24
CA GLU A 49 6.84 13.71 -2.40
C GLU A 49 5.35 13.75 -2.03
N LEU A 50 4.85 12.74 -1.32
CA LEU A 50 3.44 12.68 -0.91
C LEU A 50 3.06 13.81 0.07
N LEU A 51 3.98 14.23 0.90
CA LEU A 51 3.76 15.32 1.87
C LEU A 51 4.11 16.69 1.32
N SER A 52 4.72 16.77 0.14
CA SER A 52 5.31 18.01 -0.39
C SER A 52 6.22 18.68 0.64
N ALA A 53 7.00 17.86 1.35
CA ALA A 53 7.88 18.31 2.42
C ALA A 53 9.35 18.25 2.00
N SER A 54 10.15 19.22 2.44
CA SER A 54 11.58 19.24 2.15
C SER A 54 12.39 18.28 3.00
N SER A 55 11.91 18.00 4.21
CA SER A 55 12.56 17.04 5.10
C SER A 55 11.54 16.37 6.02
N VAL A 56 11.78 15.11 6.32
CA VAL A 56 10.95 14.28 7.19
C VAL A 56 11.84 13.41 8.05
N LEU A 57 11.32 13.03 9.23
CA LEU A 57 11.94 12.04 10.10
C LEU A 57 11.16 10.75 10.01
N LEU A 58 11.81 9.70 9.53
CA LEU A 58 11.24 8.37 9.49
C LEU A 58 12.34 7.31 9.52
N ASP A 59 11.98 6.15 10.02
CA ASP A 59 12.82 4.96 9.94
C ASP A 59 12.05 3.89 9.16
N ALA A 60 12.54 3.57 7.96
CA ALA A 60 11.91 2.54 7.14
C ALA A 60 11.93 1.15 7.79
N ASN A 61 12.80 0.92 8.79
CA ASN A 61 12.80 -0.33 9.55
C ASN A 61 11.50 -0.58 10.31
N ASP A 62 10.73 0.45 10.62
CA ASP A 62 9.41 0.29 11.22
C ASP A 62 8.49 -0.54 10.33
N LEU A 63 8.67 -0.45 9.00
CA LEU A 63 7.91 -1.22 8.03
C LEU A 63 8.34 -2.68 7.92
N THR A 64 9.37 -3.11 8.61
CA THR A 64 9.71 -4.54 8.71
C THR A 64 8.87 -5.26 9.77
N ARG A 65 8.25 -4.50 10.65
CA ARG A 65 7.46 -5.02 11.79
C ARG A 65 5.98 -4.71 11.68
N SER A 66 5.62 -3.75 10.85
CA SER A 66 4.25 -3.27 10.72
C SER A 66 4.02 -2.76 9.31
N SER A 67 2.77 -2.76 8.87
CA SER A 67 2.38 -2.11 7.61
C SER A 67 2.25 -0.59 7.73
N LEU A 68 2.28 -0.05 8.95
CA LEU A 68 2.10 1.37 9.20
C LEU A 68 3.42 2.07 9.49
N LEU A 69 3.58 3.23 8.86
CA LEU A 69 4.70 4.13 9.08
C LEU A 69 4.17 5.47 9.58
N ILE A 70 4.63 5.87 10.75
CA ILE A 70 4.29 7.17 11.32
C ILE A 70 5.43 8.13 11.01
N VAL A 71 5.10 9.26 10.41
CA VAL A 71 6.08 10.25 9.96
C VAL A 71 5.86 11.58 10.64
N GLU A 72 6.93 12.10 11.20
CA GLU A 72 6.97 13.43 11.79
C GLU A 72 7.82 14.36 10.91
N ARG A 73 7.50 15.64 10.95
CA ARG A 73 8.31 16.62 10.24
C ARG A 73 9.62 16.84 10.99
N ALA A 74 10.73 16.80 10.26
CA ALA A 74 12.02 17.13 10.84
C ALA A 74 12.07 18.61 11.25
N PRO A 75 12.56 18.94 12.45
CA PRO A 75 12.79 20.31 12.83
C PRO A 75 13.87 20.92 11.93
N TYR A 76 13.73 22.19 11.60
CA TYR A 76 14.80 22.91 10.91
C TYR A 76 15.49 23.86 11.87
N GLN A 77 16.73 24.20 11.55
CA GLN A 77 17.50 25.16 12.34
C GLN A 77 17.43 26.55 11.70
N ASP A 78 17.25 27.57 12.54
CA ASP A 78 17.38 28.95 12.08
C ASP A 78 18.88 29.34 11.88
N ASP A 79 19.13 30.57 11.46
CA ASP A 79 20.49 31.08 11.23
C ASP A 79 21.38 31.07 12.49
N LYS A 80 20.78 30.96 13.66
CA LYS A 80 21.47 30.90 14.95
C LYS A 80 21.64 29.45 15.47
N GLY A 81 21.28 28.47 14.67
CA GLY A 81 21.35 27.05 15.06
C GLY A 81 20.26 26.61 16.03
N VAL A 82 19.24 27.42 16.27
CA VAL A 82 18.12 27.06 17.11
C VAL A 82 17.15 26.18 16.33
N LYS A 83 16.81 25.02 16.90
CA LYS A 83 15.83 24.14 16.29
C LYS A 83 14.45 24.75 16.39
N ILE A 84 13.81 24.97 15.25
CA ILE A 84 12.47 25.49 15.16
C ILE A 84 11.53 24.32 14.83
N TYR A 85 10.66 24.00 15.74
CA TYR A 85 9.56 23.07 15.51
C TYR A 85 8.42 23.85 14.85
N SER A 86 8.50 23.99 13.53
CA SER A 86 7.43 24.69 12.84
C SER A 86 6.18 23.82 12.79
N ASN A 87 5.03 24.47 12.80
CA ASN A 87 3.70 23.88 12.74
C ASN A 87 3.40 23.17 11.42
N GLY A 88 4.33 22.35 10.93
CA GLY A 88 4.17 21.69 9.63
C GLY A 88 3.12 20.61 9.62
N PHE A 89 3.07 19.82 10.67
CA PHE A 89 2.03 18.83 10.86
C PHE A 89 1.45 19.01 12.25
N GLU A 90 0.19 19.33 12.34
CA GLU A 90 -0.53 19.37 13.62
C GLU A 90 -0.66 17.96 14.20
N ASN A 91 -0.71 16.95 13.33
CA ASN A 91 -0.79 15.55 13.67
C ASN A 91 0.24 14.73 12.91
N PRO A 92 0.76 13.64 13.48
CA PRO A 92 1.62 12.72 12.75
C PRO A 92 0.93 12.23 11.47
N GLN A 93 1.70 12.11 10.40
CA GLN A 93 1.21 11.56 9.14
C GLN A 93 1.42 10.06 9.14
N VAL A 94 0.38 9.33 8.76
CA VAL A 94 0.42 7.87 8.73
C VAL A 94 0.36 7.36 7.31
N PHE A 95 1.28 6.45 7.00
CA PHE A 95 1.34 5.76 5.72
C PHE A 95 1.16 4.28 5.93
N ARG A 96 0.60 3.61 4.94
CA ARG A 96 0.49 2.15 4.95
C ARG A 96 1.23 1.57 3.76
N LEU A 97 2.05 0.56 4.03
CA LEU A 97 2.68 -0.22 2.99
C LEU A 97 1.70 -1.28 2.49
N GLU A 98 1.56 -1.38 1.18
CA GLU A 98 0.67 -2.33 0.54
C GLU A 98 1.39 -3.08 -0.56
N VAL A 99 0.94 -4.29 -0.82
CA VAL A 99 1.45 -5.15 -1.89
C VAL A 99 0.31 -5.68 -2.75
N GLN A 100 0.57 -5.76 -4.05
CA GLN A 100 -0.29 -6.39 -5.03
C GLN A 100 0.59 -7.04 -6.09
N GLU A 101 0.44 -8.35 -6.25
CA GLU A 101 1.20 -9.11 -7.26
C GLU A 101 2.73 -8.83 -7.20
N GLY A 102 3.28 -8.78 -5.98
CA GLY A 102 4.69 -8.52 -5.76
C GLY A 102 5.12 -7.07 -5.87
N GLN A 103 4.22 -6.17 -6.23
CA GLN A 103 4.52 -4.75 -6.30
C GLN A 103 4.16 -4.05 -5.00
N CYS A 104 5.09 -3.22 -4.53
CA CYS A 104 4.92 -2.44 -3.31
C CYS A 104 4.46 -1.02 -3.62
N ARG A 105 3.62 -0.49 -2.76
CA ARG A 105 3.29 0.94 -2.76
C ARG A 105 3.13 1.46 -1.35
N LEU A 106 3.37 2.76 -1.18
CA LEU A 106 3.11 3.46 0.06
C LEU A 106 1.90 4.37 -0.13
N VAL A 107 0.94 4.28 0.79
CA VAL A 107 -0.32 5.03 0.74
C VAL A 107 -0.37 6.00 1.91
N GLN A 108 -0.60 7.26 1.64
CA GLN A 108 -0.92 8.23 2.67
C GLN A 108 -2.38 8.06 3.09
N LEU A 109 -2.64 7.68 4.33
CA LEU A 109 -3.99 7.34 4.75
C LEU A 109 -4.96 8.51 4.72
N LYS A 110 -4.48 9.71 5.04
CA LYS A 110 -5.31 10.90 5.07
C LYS A 110 -5.85 11.30 3.70
N SER A 111 -5.00 11.27 2.67
CA SER A 111 -5.35 11.70 1.31
C SER A 111 -5.78 10.55 0.41
N GLY A 112 -5.38 9.34 0.73
CA GLY A 112 -5.52 8.17 -0.15
C GLY A 112 -4.54 8.15 -1.31
N GLN A 113 -3.65 9.13 -1.42
CA GLN A 113 -2.63 9.16 -2.45
C GLN A 113 -1.57 8.10 -2.21
N SER A 114 -1.06 7.53 -3.28
CA SER A 114 -0.05 6.47 -3.20
C SER A 114 1.06 6.67 -4.22
N ARG A 115 2.20 6.05 -3.94
CA ARG A 115 3.35 5.98 -4.84
C ARG A 115 3.98 4.61 -4.78
N PRO A 116 4.44 4.09 -5.92
CA PRO A 116 5.11 2.79 -5.95
C PRO A 116 6.48 2.86 -5.29
N LEU A 117 6.91 1.73 -4.73
CA LEU A 117 8.27 1.50 -4.23
C LEU A 117 8.94 0.48 -5.15
N ALA A 118 9.83 0.94 -6.03
CA ALA A 118 10.43 0.10 -7.06
C ALA A 118 11.52 -0.85 -6.52
N GLN A 119 12.23 -0.43 -5.47
CA GLN A 119 13.37 -1.16 -4.92
C GLN A 119 13.01 -2.07 -3.74
N ALA A 120 11.83 -1.92 -3.20
CA ALA A 120 11.42 -2.63 -2.00
C ALA A 120 10.87 -4.02 -2.32
N ASN A 121 11.15 -4.97 -1.43
CA ASN A 121 10.52 -6.28 -1.40
C ASN A 121 9.50 -6.32 -0.27
N CYS A 122 8.24 -6.45 -0.62
CA CYS A 122 7.13 -6.47 0.31
C CYS A 122 6.57 -7.87 0.45
N VAL A 123 6.20 -8.21 1.67
CA VAL A 123 5.54 -9.46 2.01
C VAL A 123 4.16 -9.12 2.57
N GLN A 124 3.14 -9.81 2.09
CA GLN A 124 1.77 -9.65 2.59
C GLN A 124 1.72 -9.95 4.09
N GLY A 125 1.01 -9.10 4.82
CA GLY A 125 0.78 -9.25 6.26
C GLY A 125 1.23 -8.02 7.04
N ASP A 126 0.70 -7.90 8.22
CA ASP A 126 1.07 -6.87 9.18
C ASP A 126 2.26 -7.29 10.04
#